data_a081c6e2438a2e8b8087df284be33309
#
_entry.id   a081c6e2438a2e8b8087df284be33309
#
_cell.length_a   1.000
_cell.length_b   1.000
_cell.length_c   1.000
_cell.angle_alpha   90.00
_cell.angle_beta   90.00
_cell.angle_gamma   90.00
#
_symmetry.space_group_name_H-M   'P 1'
#
loop_
_entity.id
_entity.type
_entity.pdbx_description
1 polymer ?
#
loop_
_entity_poly.entity_id
_entity_poly.type
_entity_poly.pdbx_seq_one_letter_code
_entity_poly.pdbx_strand_id
1 'polypeptide(L)'
;DEIIILDITRKLKFIDKNKNFFFKTLEQISKNIVVPLTVGGGIEKLDDIKTLLNNGADKVVINSVALESPKKINSFASKYGKQCIVVSIDVKKIDNEFIVFTDYGTKKTNYKLKDWIKIVQDEGAGEIFLQSIEFDGSLEGYNYEMVNHISQVINLPLIVSSGAGNWKHFEKLFEFDFVSAASTTNIYHFTESSIKSLKNFLKTKKLEIRV
;
A
#
# COMPACT_ATOMS: atom_id res chain seq x y z
N ASP A 1 0.10 -7.84 11.61
CA ASP A 1 -0.90 -6.83 11.96
C ASP A 1 -1.97 -6.69 10.87
N GLU A 2 -1.56 -6.61 9.61
CA GLU A 2 -2.44 -6.60 8.43
C GLU A 2 -1.74 -7.31 7.28
N ILE A 3 -2.52 -7.81 6.30
CA ILE A 3 -2.01 -8.44 5.09
C ILE A 3 -2.51 -7.65 3.89
N ILE A 4 -1.59 -7.35 2.95
CA ILE A 4 -1.92 -6.73 1.67
C ILE A 4 -1.66 -7.75 0.57
N ILE A 5 -2.68 -8.05 -0.25
CA ILE A 5 -2.60 -8.95 -1.41
C ILE A 5 -2.90 -8.16 -2.67
N LEU A 6 -1.93 -8.14 -3.58
CA LEU A 6 -2.07 -7.45 -4.86
C LEU A 6 -2.05 -8.45 -6.01
N ASP A 7 -3.09 -8.44 -6.84
CA ASP A 7 -3.05 -9.15 -8.10
C ASP A 7 -2.25 -8.33 -9.14
N ILE A 8 -1.07 -8.81 -9.44
CA ILE A 8 -0.14 -8.20 -10.41
C ILE A 8 -0.23 -8.83 -11.81
N THR A 9 -1.27 -9.61 -12.09
CA THR A 9 -1.44 -10.25 -13.40
C THR A 9 -1.70 -9.19 -14.48
N ARG A 10 -0.75 -9.04 -15.38
CA ARG A 10 -0.83 -8.06 -16.48
C ARG A 10 -1.87 -8.49 -17.53
N LYS A 11 -2.57 -7.51 -18.12
CA LYS A 11 -3.45 -7.66 -19.29
C LYS A 11 -4.77 -8.42 -19.09
N LEU A 12 -5.10 -8.91 -17.91
CA LEU A 12 -6.41 -9.48 -17.65
C LEU A 12 -7.32 -8.41 -17.03
N LYS A 13 -8.49 -8.22 -17.62
CA LYS A 13 -9.55 -7.43 -16.99
C LYS A 13 -10.00 -8.13 -15.71
N PHE A 14 -10.45 -7.37 -14.73
CA PHE A 14 -10.94 -7.89 -13.45
C PHE A 14 -11.98 -9.03 -13.63
N ILE A 15 -12.84 -8.94 -14.63
CA ILE A 15 -13.87 -9.94 -14.96
C ILE A 15 -13.27 -11.29 -15.42
N ASP A 16 -12.16 -11.24 -16.17
CA ASP A 16 -11.51 -12.46 -16.67
C ASP A 16 -10.80 -13.24 -15.56
N LYS A 17 -10.52 -12.56 -14.44
CA LYS A 17 -9.97 -13.16 -13.22
C LYS A 17 -10.97 -14.02 -12.49
N ASN A 18 -12.28 -13.85 -12.72
CA ASN A 18 -13.34 -14.62 -12.08
C ASN A 18 -13.34 -16.13 -12.40
N LYS A 19 -12.66 -16.54 -13.43
CA LYS A 19 -12.52 -17.98 -13.73
C LYS A 19 -11.50 -18.67 -12.84
N ASN A 20 -10.89 -17.99 -11.84
CA ASN A 20 -9.57 -18.27 -11.51
C ASN A 20 -9.15 -18.29 -10.08
N PHE A 21 -8.03 -18.88 -9.97
CA PHE A 21 -7.13 -19.12 -8.87
C PHE A 21 -7.08 -17.97 -7.85
N PHE A 22 -7.07 -16.67 -8.29
CA PHE A 22 -7.00 -15.52 -7.38
C PHE A 22 -8.15 -15.48 -6.38
N PHE A 23 -9.41 -15.55 -6.84
CA PHE A 23 -10.57 -15.49 -5.93
C PHE A 23 -10.71 -16.74 -5.05
N LYS A 24 -10.36 -17.92 -5.57
CA LYS A 24 -10.32 -19.13 -4.74
C LYS A 24 -9.25 -19.03 -3.67
N THR A 25 -8.08 -18.50 -4.02
CA THR A 25 -6.98 -18.27 -3.07
C THR A 25 -7.38 -17.21 -2.03
N LEU A 26 -8.00 -16.12 -2.46
CA LEU A 26 -8.48 -15.06 -1.57
C LEU A 26 -9.51 -15.61 -0.57
N GLU A 27 -10.48 -16.39 -1.02
CA GLU A 27 -11.47 -17.04 -0.18
C GLU A 27 -10.82 -18.00 0.83
N GLN A 28 -9.83 -18.77 0.41
CA GLN A 28 -9.10 -19.66 1.32
C GLN A 28 -8.28 -18.90 2.35
N ILE A 29 -7.61 -17.82 1.95
CA ILE A 29 -6.84 -16.96 2.86
C ILE A 29 -7.77 -16.31 3.86
N SER A 30 -8.85 -15.67 3.43
CA SER A 30 -9.77 -14.94 4.29
C SER A 30 -10.43 -15.81 5.36
N LYS A 31 -10.64 -17.10 5.10
CA LYS A 31 -11.17 -18.06 6.09
C LYS A 31 -10.17 -18.46 7.18
N ASN A 32 -8.87 -18.28 6.92
CA ASN A 32 -7.80 -18.76 7.80
C ASN A 32 -7.02 -17.66 8.50
N ILE A 33 -7.26 -16.40 8.17
CA ILE A 33 -6.59 -15.25 8.82
C ILE A 33 -7.54 -14.55 9.79
N VAL A 34 -6.93 -13.97 10.84
CA VAL A 34 -7.65 -13.21 11.88
C VAL A 34 -7.20 -11.75 11.93
N VAL A 35 -6.48 -11.30 10.92
CA VAL A 35 -6.00 -9.92 10.78
C VAL A 35 -6.66 -9.27 9.56
N PRO A 36 -6.80 -7.93 9.53
CA PRO A 36 -7.39 -7.23 8.39
C PRO A 36 -6.69 -7.59 7.07
N LEU A 37 -7.48 -7.78 6.04
CA LEU A 37 -7.05 -8.15 4.70
C LEU A 37 -7.35 -7.02 3.72
N THR A 38 -6.30 -6.43 3.16
CA THR A 38 -6.38 -5.42 2.11
C THR A 38 -6.07 -6.05 0.76
N VAL A 39 -6.95 -5.88 -0.22
CA VAL A 39 -6.84 -6.55 -1.53
C VAL A 39 -6.89 -5.54 -2.67
N GLY A 40 -6.02 -5.70 -3.67
CA GLY A 40 -5.98 -4.84 -4.83
C GLY A 40 -5.58 -5.52 -6.12
N GLY A 41 -5.54 -4.73 -7.18
CA GLY A 41 -5.12 -5.16 -8.51
C GLY A 41 -6.27 -5.12 -9.53
N GLY A 42 -6.18 -4.24 -10.52
CA GLY A 42 -7.10 -4.12 -11.65
C GLY A 42 -8.54 -3.69 -11.30
N ILE A 43 -8.73 -2.98 -10.19
CA ILE A 43 -10.02 -2.39 -9.81
C ILE A 43 -10.32 -1.21 -10.74
N GLU A 44 -11.49 -1.20 -11.39
CA GLU A 44 -11.91 -0.14 -12.30
C GLU A 44 -13.26 0.49 -11.90
N LYS A 45 -14.14 -0.26 -11.21
CA LYS A 45 -15.52 0.12 -10.90
C LYS A 45 -16.01 -0.39 -9.55
N LEU A 46 -17.15 0.14 -9.10
CA LEU A 46 -17.79 -0.21 -7.83
C LEU A 46 -18.07 -1.72 -7.65
N ASP A 47 -18.46 -2.41 -8.73
CA ASP A 47 -18.74 -3.84 -8.69
C ASP A 47 -17.50 -4.68 -8.40
N ASP A 48 -16.32 -4.22 -8.83
CA ASP A 48 -15.06 -4.89 -8.55
C ASP A 48 -14.77 -4.86 -7.05
N ILE A 49 -14.97 -3.68 -6.42
CA ILE A 49 -14.83 -3.51 -4.97
C ILE A 49 -15.82 -4.42 -4.23
N LYS A 50 -17.10 -4.41 -4.64
CA LYS A 50 -18.12 -5.27 -4.07
C LYS A 50 -17.70 -6.74 -4.12
N THR A 51 -17.14 -7.17 -5.23
CA THR A 51 -16.69 -8.55 -5.39
C THR A 51 -15.54 -8.88 -4.43
N LEU A 52 -14.56 -8.00 -4.27
CA LEU A 52 -13.46 -8.21 -3.32
C LEU A 52 -13.94 -8.28 -1.87
N LEU A 53 -14.79 -7.34 -1.45
CA LEU A 53 -15.35 -7.32 -0.10
C LEU A 53 -16.20 -8.58 0.19
N ASN A 54 -17.01 -9.03 -0.78
CA ASN A 54 -17.79 -10.27 -0.65
C ASN A 54 -16.91 -11.54 -0.59
N ASN A 55 -15.66 -11.47 -1.04
CA ASN A 55 -14.69 -12.58 -0.97
C ASN A 55 -13.73 -12.44 0.23
N GLY A 56 -14.06 -11.59 1.20
CA GLY A 56 -13.37 -11.51 2.49
C GLY A 56 -12.29 -10.44 2.60
N ALA A 57 -12.21 -9.48 1.67
CA ALA A 57 -11.38 -8.30 1.86
C ALA A 57 -12.04 -7.34 2.86
N ASP A 58 -11.26 -6.74 3.76
CA ASP A 58 -11.70 -5.66 4.66
C ASP A 58 -11.50 -4.29 4.03
N LYS A 59 -10.41 -4.13 3.25
CA LYS A 59 -10.06 -2.91 2.52
C LYS A 59 -9.68 -3.24 1.08
N VAL A 60 -9.74 -2.25 0.21
CA VAL A 60 -9.30 -2.38 -1.18
C VAL A 60 -8.21 -1.36 -1.51
N VAL A 61 -7.20 -1.80 -2.28
CA VAL A 61 -6.13 -0.93 -2.79
C VAL A 61 -6.43 -0.55 -4.23
N ILE A 62 -6.45 0.75 -4.51
CA ILE A 62 -6.57 1.32 -5.85
C ILE A 62 -5.33 2.14 -6.22
N ASN A 63 -4.93 2.12 -7.49
CA ASN A 63 -3.82 2.90 -8.02
C ASN A 63 -4.23 3.54 -9.36
N SER A 64 -4.09 2.84 -10.49
CA SER A 64 -4.29 3.39 -11.83
C SER A 64 -5.66 4.05 -12.01
N VAL A 65 -6.72 3.45 -11.49
CA VAL A 65 -8.07 3.99 -11.55
C VAL A 65 -8.22 5.35 -10.87
N ALA A 66 -7.47 5.57 -9.78
CA ALA A 66 -7.44 6.86 -9.08
C ALA A 66 -6.70 7.92 -9.90
N LEU A 67 -5.58 7.55 -10.53
CA LEU A 67 -4.80 8.44 -11.40
C LEU A 67 -5.55 8.80 -12.69
N GLU A 68 -6.32 7.87 -13.24
CA GLU A 68 -7.17 8.13 -14.41
C GLU A 68 -8.33 9.09 -14.11
N SER A 69 -8.92 8.96 -12.92
CA SER A 69 -10.02 9.79 -12.46
C SER A 69 -10.05 9.90 -10.94
N PRO A 70 -9.44 10.96 -10.35
CA PRO A 70 -9.41 11.17 -8.91
C PRO A 70 -10.80 11.11 -8.25
N LYS A 71 -11.83 11.59 -8.92
CA LYS A 71 -13.22 11.54 -8.45
C LYS A 71 -13.74 10.13 -8.17
N LYS A 72 -13.11 9.09 -8.73
CA LYS A 72 -13.44 7.70 -8.40
C LYS A 72 -13.09 7.36 -6.96
N ILE A 73 -12.07 7.97 -6.37
CA ILE A 73 -11.74 7.81 -4.94
C ILE A 73 -12.96 8.21 -4.13
N ASN A 74 -13.52 9.40 -4.38
CA ASN A 74 -14.71 9.90 -3.68
C ASN A 74 -15.93 9.01 -3.91
N SER A 75 -16.16 8.58 -5.15
CA SER A 75 -17.28 7.67 -5.48
C SER A 75 -17.20 6.36 -4.71
N PHE A 76 -16.02 5.77 -4.62
CA PHE A 76 -15.76 4.52 -3.90
C PHE A 76 -15.89 4.71 -2.38
N ALA A 77 -15.28 5.77 -1.85
CA ALA A 77 -15.33 6.12 -0.44
C ALA A 77 -16.75 6.45 0.05
N SER A 78 -17.54 7.14 -0.77
CA SER A 78 -18.95 7.45 -0.46
C SER A 78 -19.83 6.20 -0.42
N LYS A 79 -19.51 5.16 -1.22
CA LYS A 79 -20.29 3.92 -1.28
C LYS A 79 -19.92 2.91 -0.20
N TYR A 80 -18.62 2.75 0.08
CA TYR A 80 -18.12 1.68 0.94
C TYR A 80 -17.51 2.19 2.26
N GLY A 81 -17.41 3.51 2.43
CA GLY A 81 -16.73 4.14 3.56
C GLY A 81 -15.24 4.43 3.24
N LYS A 82 -14.76 5.57 3.71
CA LYS A 82 -13.37 5.99 3.52
C LYS A 82 -12.38 4.93 4.01
N GLN A 83 -12.65 4.32 5.16
CA GLN A 83 -11.80 3.31 5.79
C GLN A 83 -11.58 2.06 4.92
N CYS A 84 -12.43 1.82 3.91
CA CYS A 84 -12.26 0.70 2.98
C CYS A 84 -11.33 1.03 1.81
N ILE A 85 -10.99 2.30 1.58
CA ILE A 85 -10.26 2.74 0.38
C ILE A 85 -8.83 3.13 0.73
N VAL A 86 -7.91 2.30 0.29
CA VAL A 86 -6.46 2.55 0.35
C VAL A 86 -5.98 2.98 -1.03
N VAL A 87 -5.27 4.10 -1.12
CA VAL A 87 -4.67 4.55 -2.39
C VAL A 87 -3.19 4.21 -2.42
N SER A 88 -2.80 3.34 -3.35
CA SER A 88 -1.40 3.05 -3.63
C SER A 88 -0.77 4.15 -4.48
N ILE A 89 0.41 4.59 -4.07
CA ILE A 89 1.18 5.63 -4.76
C ILE A 89 2.58 5.08 -5.03
N ASP A 90 2.86 4.77 -6.30
CA ASP A 90 4.17 4.31 -6.74
C ASP A 90 4.99 5.52 -7.15
N VAL A 91 6.19 5.66 -6.59
CA VAL A 91 7.01 6.87 -6.72
C VAL A 91 8.41 6.54 -7.19
N LYS A 92 8.92 7.40 -8.07
CA LYS A 92 10.32 7.42 -8.49
C LYS A 92 10.87 8.83 -8.42
N LYS A 93 12.16 8.96 -8.02
CA LYS A 93 12.86 10.24 -8.04
C LYS A 93 13.40 10.53 -9.45
N ILE A 94 13.02 11.68 -10.02
CA ILE A 94 13.51 12.16 -11.32
C ILE A 94 13.91 13.63 -11.15
N ASP A 95 15.13 13.98 -11.52
CA ASP A 95 15.64 15.35 -11.47
C ASP A 95 15.37 16.04 -10.12
N ASN A 96 15.64 15.33 -9.02
CA ASN A 96 15.39 15.77 -7.64
C ASN A 96 13.90 15.95 -7.25
N GLU A 97 12.96 15.55 -8.08
CA GLU A 97 11.54 15.58 -7.79
C GLU A 97 10.98 14.16 -7.60
N PHE A 98 10.10 13.97 -6.63
CA PHE A 98 9.36 12.74 -6.47
C PHE A 98 8.12 12.74 -7.36
N ILE A 99 8.12 11.89 -8.37
CA ILE A 99 7.06 11.80 -9.39
C ILE A 99 6.27 10.51 -9.20
N VAL A 100 4.94 10.63 -9.34
CA VAL A 100 4.02 9.49 -9.27
C VAL A 100 4.04 8.73 -10.59
N PHE A 101 4.01 7.41 -10.49
CA PHE A 101 3.96 6.48 -11.61
C PHE A 101 2.68 5.65 -11.58
N THR A 102 2.32 5.09 -12.71
CA THR A 102 1.22 4.13 -12.90
C THR A 102 1.67 2.95 -13.74
N ASP A 103 0.77 2.04 -14.05
CA ASP A 103 1.03 0.87 -14.90
C ASP A 103 2.26 0.08 -14.43
N TYR A 104 2.18 -0.40 -13.17
CA TYR A 104 3.26 -1.16 -12.50
C TYR A 104 4.60 -0.38 -12.41
N GLY A 105 4.53 0.92 -12.20
CA GLY A 105 5.71 1.77 -12.08
C GLY A 105 6.44 2.06 -13.40
N THR A 106 5.83 1.74 -14.55
CA THR A 106 6.47 1.90 -15.88
C THR A 106 6.09 3.21 -16.55
N LYS A 107 4.92 3.77 -16.25
CA LYS A 107 4.42 4.98 -16.89
C LYS A 107 4.46 6.18 -15.95
N LYS A 108 5.29 7.18 -16.30
CA LYS A 108 5.36 8.47 -15.60
C LYS A 108 4.03 9.22 -15.74
N THR A 109 3.57 9.81 -14.65
CA THR A 109 2.45 10.77 -14.64
C THR A 109 2.94 12.20 -14.60
N ASN A 110 2.02 13.16 -14.65
CA ASN A 110 2.32 14.58 -14.45
C ASN A 110 2.21 15.02 -12.97
N TYR A 111 1.90 14.10 -12.07
CA TYR A 111 1.74 14.42 -10.66
C TYR A 111 3.06 14.35 -9.91
N LYS A 112 3.40 15.44 -9.19
CA LYS A 112 4.37 15.41 -8.11
C LYS A 112 3.74 14.75 -6.88
N LEU A 113 4.55 14.07 -6.09
CA LEU A 113 4.08 13.30 -4.94
C LEU A 113 3.22 14.13 -3.97
N LYS A 114 3.67 15.33 -3.57
CA LYS A 114 2.93 16.19 -2.65
C LYS A 114 1.57 16.63 -3.20
N ASP A 115 1.50 16.95 -4.49
CA ASP A 115 0.26 17.41 -5.11
C ASP A 115 -0.74 16.25 -5.21
N TRP A 116 -0.24 15.06 -5.55
CA TRP A 116 -1.07 13.87 -5.62
C TRP A 116 -1.62 13.46 -4.25
N ILE A 117 -0.80 13.49 -3.19
CA ILE A 117 -1.26 13.23 -1.82
C ILE A 117 -2.40 14.16 -1.43
N LYS A 118 -2.31 15.47 -1.72
CA LYS A 118 -3.39 16.42 -1.42
C LYS A 118 -4.69 16.03 -2.13
N ILE A 119 -4.61 15.74 -3.44
CA ILE A 119 -5.78 15.30 -4.21
C ILE A 119 -6.39 14.03 -3.62
N VAL A 120 -5.58 13.04 -3.28
CA VAL A 120 -6.03 11.77 -2.68
C VAL A 120 -6.78 12.00 -1.36
N GLN A 121 -6.27 12.90 -0.53
CA GLN A 121 -6.89 13.28 0.74
C GLN A 121 -8.20 14.05 0.54
N ASP A 122 -8.22 15.01 -0.36
CA ASP A 122 -9.39 15.83 -0.67
C ASP A 122 -10.53 14.99 -1.29
N GLU A 123 -10.20 13.99 -2.09
CA GLU A 123 -11.16 13.03 -2.64
C GLU A 123 -11.62 11.97 -1.63
N GLY A 124 -11.07 11.97 -0.42
CA GLY A 124 -11.57 11.19 0.71
C GLY A 124 -11.09 9.75 0.78
N ALA A 125 -9.88 9.46 0.36
CA ALA A 125 -9.21 8.21 0.71
C ALA A 125 -9.15 8.00 2.23
N GLY A 126 -9.10 6.76 2.66
CA GLY A 126 -8.96 6.42 4.08
C GLY A 126 -7.52 6.21 4.51
N GLU A 127 -6.66 5.76 3.59
CA GLU A 127 -5.28 5.38 3.87
C GLU A 127 -4.41 5.50 2.62
N ILE A 128 -3.14 5.78 2.78
CA ILE A 128 -2.15 5.83 1.70
C ILE A 128 -1.14 4.68 1.86
N PHE A 129 -0.95 3.92 0.78
CA PHE A 129 0.11 2.92 0.64
C PHE A 129 1.19 3.48 -0.29
N LEU A 130 2.30 3.96 0.29
CA LEU A 130 3.37 4.64 -0.41
C LEU A 130 4.52 3.70 -0.72
N GLN A 131 4.86 3.57 -1.99
CA GLN A 131 5.90 2.67 -2.47
C GLN A 131 6.98 3.42 -3.26
N SER A 132 8.25 3.19 -2.92
CA SER A 132 9.39 3.64 -3.73
C SER A 132 9.79 2.56 -4.72
N ILE A 133 9.63 2.84 -6.01
CA ILE A 133 9.95 1.88 -7.09
C ILE A 133 11.44 1.51 -7.07
N GLU A 134 12.31 2.47 -6.78
CA GLU A 134 13.77 2.29 -6.81
C GLU A 134 14.30 1.45 -5.64
N PHE A 135 13.58 1.47 -4.52
CA PHE A 135 13.95 0.72 -3.31
C PHE A 135 13.27 -0.64 -3.21
N ASP A 136 12.29 -0.92 -4.07
CA ASP A 136 11.56 -2.19 -4.00
C ASP A 136 12.49 -3.37 -4.31
N GLY A 137 12.55 -4.32 -3.38
CA GLY A 137 13.42 -5.50 -3.46
C GLY A 137 14.90 -5.24 -3.16
N SER A 138 15.35 -4.00 -2.93
CA SER A 138 16.77 -3.67 -2.74
C SER A 138 17.38 -4.19 -1.45
N LEU A 139 16.59 -4.37 -0.38
CA LEU A 139 17.02 -4.68 0.99
C LEU A 139 17.90 -3.59 1.62
N GLU A 140 17.99 -2.38 1.02
CA GLU A 140 18.83 -1.28 1.48
C GLU A 140 18.13 -0.32 2.45
N GLY A 141 16.86 -0.56 2.73
CA GLY A 141 16.01 0.24 3.62
C GLY A 141 14.89 0.96 2.88
N TYR A 142 14.07 1.65 3.65
CA TYR A 142 13.00 2.48 3.09
C TYR A 142 13.59 3.77 2.48
N ASN A 143 12.87 4.38 1.54
CA ASN A 143 13.24 5.70 1.02
C ASN A 143 12.88 6.80 2.03
N TYR A 144 13.74 7.01 3.02
CA TYR A 144 13.50 7.99 4.11
C TYR A 144 13.45 9.43 3.59
N GLU A 145 14.14 9.74 2.49
CA GLU A 145 14.06 11.05 1.84
C GLU A 145 12.65 11.31 1.32
N MET A 146 12.06 10.32 0.64
CA MET A 146 10.68 10.39 0.16
C MET A 146 9.68 10.53 1.32
N VAL A 147 9.87 9.77 2.41
CA VAL A 147 9.02 9.87 3.60
C VAL A 147 9.11 11.26 4.22
N ASN A 148 10.32 11.76 4.45
CA ASN A 148 10.53 13.11 4.99
C ASN A 148 9.93 14.20 4.09
N HIS A 149 10.02 14.02 2.76
CA HIS A 149 9.50 14.98 1.79
C HIS A 149 8.01 15.26 1.97
N ILE A 150 7.22 14.29 2.40
CA ILE A 150 5.76 14.42 2.54
C ILE A 150 5.29 14.80 3.94
N SER A 151 6.18 14.92 4.91
CA SER A 151 5.87 15.12 6.33
C SER A 151 4.88 16.27 6.63
N GLN A 152 4.93 17.36 5.83
CA GLN A 152 4.09 18.52 6.03
C GLN A 152 2.73 18.48 5.32
N VAL A 153 2.49 17.45 4.49
CA VAL A 153 1.27 17.37 3.67
C VAL A 153 0.43 16.14 3.96
N ILE A 154 0.99 15.13 4.61
CA ILE A 154 0.29 13.90 4.93
C ILE A 154 -0.58 14.06 6.18
N ASN A 155 -1.87 13.72 6.07
CA ASN A 155 -2.84 13.78 7.16
C ASN A 155 -3.65 12.47 7.30
N LEU A 156 -3.38 11.49 6.46
CA LEU A 156 -4.00 10.16 6.49
C LEU A 156 -3.04 9.13 7.08
N PRO A 157 -3.55 8.03 7.60
CA PRO A 157 -2.73 6.86 7.89
C PRO A 157 -1.83 6.51 6.72
N LEU A 158 -0.53 6.37 6.99
CA LEU A 158 0.50 6.11 5.98
C LEU A 158 1.15 4.77 6.20
N ILE A 159 1.03 3.89 5.21
CA ILE A 159 1.80 2.65 5.11
C ILE A 159 2.96 2.91 4.17
N VAL A 160 4.19 2.73 4.62
CA VAL A 160 5.39 2.85 3.78
C VAL A 160 5.88 1.47 3.38
N SER A 161 6.12 1.28 2.09
CA SER A 161 6.56 0.02 1.50
C SER A 161 7.90 0.16 0.79
N SER A 162 8.52 -0.98 0.53
CA SER A 162 9.77 -1.24 -0.20
C SER A 162 11.05 -1.13 0.61
N GLY A 163 12.01 -1.97 0.24
CA GLY A 163 13.42 -1.89 0.59
C GLY A 163 13.86 -2.40 1.95
N ALA A 164 12.96 -2.82 2.85
CA ALA A 164 13.37 -3.32 4.17
C ALA A 164 14.25 -4.58 4.06
N GLY A 165 15.47 -4.52 4.64
CA GLY A 165 16.43 -5.62 4.63
C GLY A 165 16.92 -6.06 6.02
N ASN A 166 16.67 -5.26 7.05
CA ASN A 166 16.99 -5.59 8.46
C ASN A 166 16.10 -4.78 9.43
N TRP A 167 16.15 -5.13 10.72
CA TRP A 167 15.30 -4.51 11.76
C TRP A 167 15.56 -3.02 11.99
N LYS A 168 16.79 -2.54 11.77
CA LYS A 168 17.13 -1.12 11.92
C LYS A 168 16.44 -0.25 10.88
N HIS A 169 16.08 -0.81 9.72
CA HIS A 169 15.32 -0.07 8.71
C HIS A 169 13.91 0.28 9.21
N PHE A 170 13.28 -0.62 9.96
CA PHE A 170 11.98 -0.35 10.59
C PHE A 170 12.12 0.64 11.75
N GLU A 171 13.14 0.47 12.62
CA GLU A 171 13.44 1.42 13.70
C GLU A 171 13.54 2.85 13.15
N LYS A 172 14.37 3.04 12.12
CA LYS A 172 14.55 4.34 11.47
C LYS A 172 13.27 4.86 10.79
N LEU A 173 12.45 3.98 10.21
CA LEU A 173 11.19 4.41 9.60
C LEU A 173 10.21 4.94 10.64
N PHE A 174 10.12 4.29 11.80
CA PHE A 174 9.23 4.71 12.89
C PHE A 174 9.76 5.88 13.73
N GLU A 175 10.91 6.49 13.37
CA GLU A 175 11.29 7.83 13.85
C GLU A 175 10.40 8.93 13.24
N PHE A 176 9.68 8.64 12.14
CA PHE A 176 8.68 9.53 11.57
C PHE A 176 7.32 9.28 12.23
N ASP A 177 6.92 10.11 13.17
CA ASP A 177 5.71 9.96 14.00
C ASP A 177 4.40 9.84 13.19
N PHE A 178 4.38 10.33 11.96
CA PHE A 178 3.23 10.27 11.05
C PHE A 178 3.15 8.96 10.25
N VAL A 179 4.13 8.08 10.35
CA VAL A 179 4.08 6.75 9.70
C VAL A 179 3.28 5.78 10.56
N SER A 180 2.19 5.28 10.02
CA SER A 180 1.27 4.38 10.72
C SER A 180 1.69 2.92 10.64
N ALA A 181 2.29 2.51 9.51
CA ALA A 181 2.72 1.13 9.32
C ALA A 181 3.89 1.01 8.33
N ALA A 182 4.66 -0.05 8.50
CA ALA A 182 5.73 -0.47 7.61
C ALA A 182 5.33 -1.75 6.87
N SER A 183 5.37 -1.74 5.55
CA SER A 183 5.10 -2.91 4.71
C SER A 183 6.39 -3.51 4.17
N THR A 184 6.48 -4.82 4.15
CA THR A 184 7.61 -5.55 3.58
C THR A 184 7.22 -6.98 3.24
N THR A 185 7.96 -7.59 2.31
CA THR A 185 7.80 -9.00 1.90
C THR A 185 9.15 -9.72 1.93
N ASN A 186 10.14 -9.17 1.26
CA ASN A 186 11.41 -9.83 0.94
C ASN A 186 12.21 -10.30 2.16
N ILE A 187 12.24 -9.51 3.23
CA ILE A 187 12.99 -9.84 4.44
C ILE A 187 12.56 -11.18 5.07
N TYR A 188 11.28 -11.56 4.91
CA TYR A 188 10.76 -12.82 5.45
C TYR A 188 10.99 -14.01 4.53
N HIS A 189 11.33 -13.77 3.27
CA HIS A 189 11.67 -14.85 2.31
C HIS A 189 13.15 -15.21 2.34
N PHE A 190 14.02 -14.27 2.63
CA PHE A 190 15.48 -14.45 2.51
C PHE A 190 16.22 -14.50 3.84
N THR A 191 15.53 -14.36 4.97
CA THR A 191 16.14 -14.40 6.30
C THR A 191 15.32 -15.32 7.21
N GLU A 192 15.93 -15.85 8.28
CA GLU A 192 15.22 -16.56 9.36
C GLU A 192 14.40 -15.63 10.26
N SER A 193 13.98 -14.51 9.73
CA SER A 193 13.31 -13.43 10.43
C SER A 193 11.81 -13.69 10.49
N SER A 194 11.18 -13.30 11.58
CA SER A 194 9.72 -13.35 11.75
C SER A 194 9.16 -12.00 12.20
N ILE A 195 7.87 -11.77 11.96
CA ILE A 195 7.16 -10.58 12.45
C ILE A 195 7.31 -10.48 13.98
N LYS A 196 7.26 -11.60 14.69
CA LYS A 196 7.42 -11.64 16.15
C LYS A 196 8.82 -11.18 16.60
N SER A 197 9.88 -11.62 15.91
CA SER A 197 11.25 -11.19 16.24
C SER A 197 11.47 -9.72 15.95
N LEU A 198 10.92 -9.19 14.84
CA LEU A 198 10.91 -7.77 14.55
C LEU A 198 10.21 -6.95 15.66
N LYS A 199 9.00 -7.35 16.05
CA LYS A 199 8.25 -6.67 17.12
C LYS A 199 9.00 -6.67 18.45
N ASN A 200 9.63 -7.77 18.80
CA ASN A 200 10.45 -7.85 20.00
C ASN A 200 11.64 -6.89 19.95
N PHE A 201 12.32 -6.79 18.79
CA PHE A 201 13.39 -5.81 18.60
C PHE A 201 12.88 -4.37 18.75
N LEU A 202 11.79 -3.99 18.08
CA LEU A 202 11.23 -2.65 18.14
C LEU A 202 10.77 -2.24 19.56
N LYS A 203 10.25 -3.19 20.35
CA LYS A 203 9.97 -2.98 21.78
C LYS A 203 11.20 -2.59 22.58
N THR A 204 12.36 -3.16 22.30
CA THR A 204 13.61 -2.77 22.99
C THR A 204 14.00 -1.33 22.72
N LYS A 205 13.48 -0.75 21.63
CA LYS A 205 13.69 0.64 21.21
C LYS A 205 12.63 1.61 21.75
N LYS A 206 11.73 1.13 22.62
CA LYS A 206 10.63 1.91 23.20
C LYS A 206 9.64 2.48 22.19
N LEU A 207 9.55 1.88 21.00
CA LEU A 207 8.56 2.23 20.00
C LEU A 207 7.20 1.63 20.37
N GLU A 208 6.14 2.44 20.24
CA GLU A 208 4.76 1.96 20.42
C GLU A 208 4.35 1.14 19.21
N ILE A 209 4.23 -0.17 19.39
CA ILE A 209 3.85 -1.10 18.33
C ILE A 209 2.74 -2.03 18.79
N ARG A 210 1.84 -2.36 17.88
CA ARG A 210 0.81 -3.37 18.12
C ARG A 210 1.45 -4.74 18.35
N VAL A 211 1.02 -5.43 19.41
CA VAL A 211 1.58 -6.74 19.84
C VAL A 211 0.61 -7.85 19.49
#